data_755e2fef862a973524ba9484323966c7
#
_entry.id   755e2fef862a973524ba9484323966c7
#
_cell.length_a   1.000
_cell.length_b   1.000
_cell.length_c   1.000
_cell.angle_alpha   90.00
_cell.angle_beta   90.00
_cell.angle_gamma   90.00
#
_symmetry.space_group_name_H-M   'P 1'
#
loop_
_entity.id
_entity.type
_entity.pdbx_description
1 polymer ?
#
loop_
_entity_poly.entity_id
_entity_poly.type
_entity_poly.pdbx_seq_one_letter_code
_entity_poly.pdbx_strand_id
1 'polypeptide(L)'
;MTLPWSTKCFTIVKNEQVNNASGYMVYRATKSNGSYSKIATIKNKNTTYYKNSNLSSNKKYYYKVRAYKKNGSKTYYGSYSNVLSVSTTSKSKPYMAAYKTFLDKNKYLEGKKVEYFFTHDINNNGIKELIIVDKTERDVDVYTYINGSVKYCGYSYDRGVVYIDKANRLSRIFTNSAEYIKYNLTLNTYNQLSMTCYTYDKIDKKYYWSQGLIYANNFESEISKSEYDKAIKKYKLARYITKYSNTSSNRSKYLK
;
A
#
# COMPACT_ATOMS: atom_id res chain seq x y z
N MET A 1 -13.35 9.78 -11.16
CA MET A 1 -14.01 9.78 -9.84
C MET A 1 -13.07 9.06 -8.88
N THR A 2 -12.23 9.81 -8.18
CA THR A 2 -11.23 9.28 -7.24
C THR A 2 -11.94 8.87 -5.96
N LEU A 3 -11.93 7.59 -5.63
CA LEU A 3 -12.42 7.09 -4.35
C LEU A 3 -11.44 7.54 -3.25
N PRO A 4 -11.89 8.25 -2.21
CA PRO A 4 -11.03 8.66 -1.12
C PRO A 4 -10.85 7.51 -0.14
N TRP A 5 -9.94 6.61 -0.41
CA TRP A 5 -9.46 5.65 0.59
C TRP A 5 -8.45 6.36 1.48
N SER A 6 -8.94 7.25 2.34
CA SER A 6 -8.12 7.85 3.38
C SER A 6 -7.68 6.75 4.36
N THR A 7 -6.40 6.43 4.33
CA THR A 7 -5.72 5.45 5.21
C THR A 7 -5.59 5.94 6.67
N LYS A 8 -6.47 6.82 7.12
CA LYS A 8 -6.33 7.51 8.40
C LYS A 8 -7.14 6.82 9.49
N CYS A 9 -6.45 6.16 10.45
CA CYS A 9 -7.10 5.70 11.67
C CYS A 9 -7.76 6.91 12.39
N PHE A 10 -8.96 6.70 12.89
CA PHE A 10 -9.66 7.70 13.67
C PHE A 10 -10.32 7.07 14.90
N THR A 11 -10.61 7.90 15.90
CA THR A 11 -11.47 7.55 17.04
C THR A 11 -12.51 8.61 17.25
N ILE A 12 -13.62 8.24 17.86
CA ILE A 12 -14.68 9.17 18.26
C ILE A 12 -14.64 9.27 19.77
N VAL A 13 -14.40 10.48 20.28
CA VAL A 13 -14.46 10.80 21.69
C VAL A 13 -15.85 11.38 21.96
N LYS A 14 -16.60 10.74 22.84
CA LYS A 14 -17.92 11.21 23.29
C LYS A 14 -17.80 11.80 24.69
N ASN A 15 -18.59 12.79 24.99
CA ASN A 15 -18.76 13.37 26.31
C ASN A 15 -20.23 13.65 26.60
N GLU A 16 -20.59 13.82 27.87
CA GLU A 16 -21.93 14.25 28.27
C GLU A 16 -22.10 15.76 28.09
N GLN A 17 -23.33 16.17 27.87
CA GLN A 17 -23.65 17.58 27.76
C GLN A 17 -23.60 18.23 29.15
N VAL A 18 -22.87 19.33 29.25
CA VAL A 18 -22.78 20.14 30.49
C VAL A 18 -23.64 21.37 30.35
N ASN A 19 -24.55 21.55 31.30
CA ASN A 19 -25.41 22.72 31.34
C ASN A 19 -24.59 24.02 31.42
N ASN A 20 -25.04 25.06 30.72
CA ASN A 20 -24.38 26.37 30.66
C ASN A 20 -22.96 26.40 30.12
N ALA A 21 -22.45 25.32 29.53
CA ALA A 21 -21.18 25.36 28.80
C ALA A 21 -21.29 26.17 27.50
N SER A 22 -20.22 26.82 27.10
CA SER A 22 -20.09 27.40 25.76
C SER A 22 -19.53 26.39 24.76
N GLY A 23 -18.91 25.32 25.23
CA GLY A 23 -18.34 24.25 24.43
C GLY A 23 -17.37 23.38 25.21
N TYR A 24 -16.55 22.64 24.50
CA TYR A 24 -15.65 21.64 25.10
C TYR A 24 -14.24 21.74 24.52
N MET A 25 -13.26 21.34 25.31
CA MET A 25 -11.87 21.18 24.88
C MET A 25 -11.46 19.72 25.01
N VAL A 26 -10.91 19.18 23.94
CA VAL A 26 -10.45 17.79 23.88
C VAL A 26 -8.94 17.75 23.99
N TYR A 27 -8.45 16.91 24.87
CA TYR A 27 -7.01 16.69 25.11
C TYR A 27 -6.64 15.24 24.85
N ARG A 28 -5.42 15.01 24.38
CA ARG A 28 -4.91 13.69 24.05
C ARG A 28 -3.50 13.48 24.59
N ALA A 29 -3.22 12.25 25.02
CA ALA A 29 -1.89 11.76 25.36
C ALA A 29 -1.66 10.37 24.76
N THR A 30 -0.40 9.92 24.75
CA THR A 30 0.00 8.55 24.34
C THR A 30 0.30 7.64 25.55
N LYS A 31 0.27 8.20 26.76
CA LYS A 31 0.39 7.47 28.04
C LYS A 31 -0.72 7.97 28.98
N SER A 32 -1.26 7.06 29.83
CA SER A 32 -2.37 7.42 30.73
C SER A 32 -2.03 8.53 31.72
N ASN A 33 -0.81 8.52 32.22
CA ASN A 33 -0.25 9.51 33.15
C ASN A 33 0.69 10.52 32.47
N GLY A 34 0.65 10.61 31.12
CA GLY A 34 1.50 11.50 30.36
C GLY A 34 0.95 12.92 30.25
N SER A 35 1.70 13.79 29.60
CA SER A 35 1.27 15.16 29.27
C SER A 35 0.16 15.12 28.20
N TYR A 36 -0.97 15.75 28.52
CA TYR A 36 -2.12 15.85 27.63
C TYR A 36 -2.08 17.17 26.85
N SER A 37 -1.96 17.09 25.54
CA SER A 37 -2.02 18.24 24.65
C SER A 37 -3.45 18.50 24.19
N LYS A 38 -3.84 19.75 24.14
CA LYS A 38 -5.14 20.15 23.56
C LYS A 38 -5.11 19.93 22.05
N ILE A 39 -6.03 19.11 21.54
CA ILE A 39 -6.13 18.75 20.12
C ILE A 39 -7.34 19.38 19.43
N ALA A 40 -8.37 19.80 20.19
CA ALA A 40 -9.53 20.44 19.62
C ALA A 40 -10.25 21.34 20.62
N THR A 41 -10.98 22.32 20.07
CA THR A 41 -11.99 23.12 20.78
C THR A 41 -13.30 22.99 20.01
N ILE A 42 -14.32 22.44 20.66
CA ILE A 42 -15.69 22.31 20.15
C ILE A 42 -16.46 23.53 20.64
N LYS A 43 -16.80 24.43 19.71
CA LYS A 43 -17.47 25.70 20.06
C LYS A 43 -19.00 25.57 20.27
N ASN A 44 -19.59 24.47 19.79
CA ASN A 44 -21.02 24.21 19.95
C ASN A 44 -21.26 23.29 21.16
N LYS A 45 -21.95 23.78 22.18
CA LYS A 45 -22.29 23.05 23.42
C LYS A 45 -23.10 21.77 23.17
N ASN A 46 -23.86 21.71 22.07
CA ASN A 46 -24.70 20.57 21.73
C ASN A 46 -23.90 19.47 21.00
N THR A 47 -22.68 19.76 20.58
CA THR A 47 -21.80 18.76 19.95
C THR A 47 -21.07 17.98 21.03
N THR A 48 -21.50 16.75 21.28
CA THR A 48 -20.98 15.88 22.33
C THR A 48 -20.02 14.82 21.79
N TYR A 49 -19.49 14.99 20.60
CA TYR A 49 -18.51 14.09 20.01
C TYR A 49 -17.39 14.82 19.28
N TYR A 50 -16.23 14.19 19.21
CA TYR A 50 -15.09 14.65 18.44
C TYR A 50 -14.45 13.49 17.69
N LYS A 51 -14.32 13.62 16.37
CA LYS A 51 -13.62 12.65 15.53
C LYS A 51 -12.15 13.03 15.42
N ASN A 52 -11.28 12.25 16.05
CA ASN A 52 -9.84 12.43 15.93
C ASN A 52 -9.29 11.54 14.82
N SER A 53 -8.78 12.14 13.76
CA SER A 53 -8.25 11.48 12.55
C SER A 53 -6.72 11.51 12.53
N ASN A 54 -6.11 10.81 11.58
CA ASN A 54 -4.65 10.76 11.37
C ASN A 54 -3.88 10.14 12.54
N LEU A 55 -4.46 9.11 13.14
CA LEU A 55 -3.83 8.37 14.21
C LEU A 55 -2.95 7.25 13.66
N SER A 56 -1.87 6.93 14.34
CA SER A 56 -1.07 5.73 14.03
C SER A 56 -1.87 4.47 14.36
N SER A 57 -1.77 3.45 13.51
CA SER A 57 -2.35 2.13 13.74
C SER A 57 -1.70 1.43 14.94
N ASN A 58 -2.43 0.51 15.58
CA ASN A 58 -1.95 -0.28 16.73
C ASN A 58 -1.36 0.58 17.85
N LYS A 59 -1.93 1.75 18.08
CA LYS A 59 -1.52 2.66 19.16
C LYS A 59 -2.68 2.88 20.13
N LYS A 60 -2.37 2.93 21.40
CA LYS A 60 -3.31 3.32 22.46
C LYS A 60 -3.19 4.82 22.68
N TYR A 61 -4.32 5.50 22.65
CA TYR A 61 -4.45 6.93 22.93
C TYR A 61 -5.35 7.14 24.13
N TYR A 62 -5.06 8.18 24.87
CA TYR A 62 -5.78 8.56 26.08
C TYR A 62 -6.36 9.94 25.88
N TYR A 63 -7.63 10.10 26.23
CA TYR A 63 -8.38 11.34 26.04
C TYR A 63 -8.99 11.80 27.36
N LYS A 64 -9.04 13.09 27.53
CA LYS A 64 -9.88 13.74 28.53
C LYS A 64 -10.48 14.99 27.92
N VAL A 65 -11.68 15.33 28.39
CA VAL A 65 -12.46 16.48 27.93
C VAL A 65 -12.76 17.37 29.11
N ARG A 66 -12.83 18.66 28.91
CA ARG A 66 -13.41 19.58 29.86
C ARG A 66 -14.33 20.56 29.16
N ALA A 67 -15.41 20.96 29.84
CA ALA A 67 -16.27 22.07 29.42
C ALA A 67 -15.57 23.41 29.63
N TYR A 68 -15.94 24.41 28.84
CA TYR A 68 -15.58 25.79 29.12
C TYR A 68 -16.80 26.69 28.94
N LYS A 69 -16.82 27.81 29.69
CA LYS A 69 -17.81 28.87 29.57
C LYS A 69 -17.12 30.19 29.27
N LYS A 70 -17.60 30.90 28.26
CA LYS A 70 -17.21 32.28 27.99
C LYS A 70 -18.18 33.25 28.66
N ASN A 71 -17.64 34.26 29.32
CA ASN A 71 -18.38 35.39 29.84
C ASN A 71 -17.61 36.66 29.45
N GLY A 72 -18.07 37.32 28.39
CA GLY A 72 -17.32 38.39 27.75
C GLY A 72 -15.94 37.90 27.25
N SER A 73 -14.90 38.59 27.61
CA SER A 73 -13.50 38.21 27.28
C SER A 73 -12.94 37.10 28.17
N LYS A 74 -13.54 36.78 29.29
CA LYS A 74 -13.07 35.77 30.25
C LYS A 74 -13.53 34.37 29.86
N THR A 75 -12.65 33.38 30.05
CA THR A 75 -12.95 31.94 29.84
C THR A 75 -12.75 31.18 31.14
N TYR A 76 -13.77 30.48 31.55
CA TYR A 76 -13.80 29.63 32.74
C TYR A 76 -13.79 28.17 32.30
N TYR A 77 -13.09 27.30 33.04
CA TYR A 77 -12.92 25.91 32.71
C TYR A 77 -13.51 25.00 33.79
N GLY A 78 -14.26 24.01 33.38
CA GLY A 78 -14.67 22.91 34.24
C GLY A 78 -13.56 21.92 34.52
N SER A 79 -13.83 20.99 35.43
CA SER A 79 -12.95 19.86 35.69
C SER A 79 -12.77 18.98 34.43
N TYR A 80 -11.67 18.25 34.38
CA TYR A 80 -11.49 17.24 33.34
C TYR A 80 -12.38 16.02 33.59
N SER A 81 -12.86 15.43 32.53
CA SER A 81 -13.49 14.10 32.57
C SER A 81 -12.51 13.03 33.04
N ASN A 82 -13.02 11.86 33.39
CA ASN A 82 -12.22 10.65 33.48
C ASN A 82 -11.47 10.42 32.20
N VAL A 83 -10.34 9.72 32.30
CA VAL A 83 -9.51 9.38 31.13
C VAL A 83 -10.17 8.26 30.35
N LEU A 84 -10.50 8.52 29.10
CA LEU A 84 -10.92 7.50 28.13
C LEU A 84 -9.70 6.97 27.40
N SER A 85 -9.49 5.66 27.39
CA SER A 85 -8.46 5.03 26.56
C SER A 85 -9.07 4.35 25.34
N VAL A 86 -8.47 4.57 24.18
CA VAL A 86 -8.89 3.98 22.91
C VAL A 86 -7.67 3.44 22.19
N SER A 87 -7.73 2.17 21.77
CA SER A 87 -6.72 1.58 20.90
C SER A 87 -7.17 1.69 19.44
N THR A 88 -6.30 2.22 18.61
CA THR A 88 -6.51 2.11 17.17
C THR A 88 -6.16 0.70 16.74
N THR A 89 -7.02 0.09 15.94
CA THR A 89 -6.74 -1.21 15.34
C THR A 89 -5.81 -1.03 14.13
N SER A 90 -5.08 -2.06 13.79
CA SER A 90 -4.55 -2.19 12.42
C SER A 90 -5.76 -2.11 11.49
N LYS A 91 -5.77 -1.15 10.58
CA LYS A 91 -6.76 -1.16 9.51
C LYS A 91 -6.49 -2.41 8.70
N SER A 92 -7.35 -3.39 8.79
CA SER A 92 -7.30 -4.53 7.87
C SER A 92 -7.35 -3.93 6.46
N LYS A 93 -6.33 -4.17 5.68
CA LYS A 93 -6.32 -3.79 4.28
C LYS A 93 -7.26 -4.77 3.59
N PRO A 94 -8.44 -4.36 3.10
CA PRO A 94 -9.45 -5.30 2.58
C PRO A 94 -8.88 -6.23 1.52
N TYR A 95 -7.91 -5.71 0.76
CA TYR A 95 -7.23 -6.49 -0.28
C TYR A 95 -6.36 -7.62 0.30
N MET A 96 -5.75 -7.46 1.49
CA MET A 96 -4.96 -8.53 2.11
C MET A 96 -5.85 -9.70 2.54
N ALA A 97 -7.00 -9.42 3.14
CA ALA A 97 -7.97 -10.46 3.50
C ALA A 97 -8.53 -11.15 2.25
N ALA A 98 -8.79 -10.39 1.19
CA ALA A 98 -9.24 -10.93 -0.08
C ALA A 98 -8.18 -11.84 -0.73
N TYR A 99 -6.91 -11.43 -0.74
CA TYR A 99 -5.81 -12.25 -1.25
C TYR A 99 -5.61 -13.53 -0.44
N LYS A 100 -5.74 -13.45 0.89
CA LYS A 100 -5.72 -14.65 1.72
C LYS A 100 -6.82 -15.62 1.32
N THR A 101 -8.05 -15.14 1.24
CA THR A 101 -9.21 -15.97 0.82
C THR A 101 -9.02 -16.52 -0.60
N PHE A 102 -8.49 -15.73 -1.52
CA PHE A 102 -8.19 -16.15 -2.88
C PHE A 102 -7.17 -17.30 -2.89
N LEU A 103 -6.05 -17.17 -2.18
CA LEU A 103 -5.02 -18.21 -2.09
C LEU A 103 -5.48 -19.45 -1.30
N ASP A 104 -6.39 -19.30 -0.33
CA ASP A 104 -6.98 -20.42 0.40
C ASP A 104 -7.85 -21.29 -0.53
N LYS A 105 -8.56 -20.66 -1.48
CA LYS A 105 -9.44 -21.33 -2.44
C LYS A 105 -8.70 -21.87 -3.67
N ASN A 106 -7.69 -21.14 -4.12
CA ASN A 106 -7.00 -21.43 -5.38
C ASN A 106 -5.58 -21.97 -5.09
N LYS A 107 -5.49 -23.27 -4.82
CA LYS A 107 -4.20 -23.97 -4.69
C LYS A 107 -3.55 -24.20 -6.05
N TYR A 108 -4.34 -24.20 -7.11
CA TYR A 108 -3.93 -24.35 -8.49
C TYR A 108 -4.54 -23.22 -9.33
N LEU A 109 -3.74 -22.61 -10.17
CA LEU A 109 -4.14 -21.61 -11.15
C LEU A 109 -3.72 -22.12 -12.52
N GLU A 110 -4.66 -22.21 -13.45
CA GLU A 110 -4.42 -22.76 -14.80
C GLU A 110 -3.70 -24.13 -14.80
N GLY A 111 -4.06 -24.99 -13.85
CA GLY A 111 -3.44 -26.32 -13.68
C GLY A 111 -2.07 -26.31 -12.98
N LYS A 112 -1.48 -25.14 -12.70
CA LYS A 112 -0.19 -25.00 -12.00
C LYS A 112 -0.41 -24.77 -10.50
N LYS A 113 0.38 -25.45 -9.68
CA LYS A 113 0.35 -25.24 -8.22
C LYS A 113 0.88 -23.85 -7.87
N VAL A 114 0.14 -23.14 -7.04
CA VAL A 114 0.60 -21.87 -6.46
C VAL A 114 1.63 -22.17 -5.37
N GLU A 115 2.91 -21.96 -5.68
CA GLU A 115 4.01 -22.31 -4.78
C GLU A 115 4.42 -21.16 -3.87
N TYR A 116 4.61 -19.97 -4.43
CA TYR A 116 5.09 -18.80 -3.69
C TYR A 116 4.25 -17.57 -4.01
N PHE A 117 4.19 -16.66 -3.06
CA PHE A 117 3.57 -15.35 -3.23
C PHE A 117 4.33 -14.25 -2.49
N PHE A 118 4.10 -13.03 -2.91
CA PHE A 118 4.43 -11.81 -2.17
C PHE A 118 3.46 -10.69 -2.58
N THR A 119 3.55 -9.54 -1.93
CA THR A 119 2.74 -8.38 -2.29
C THR A 119 3.62 -7.14 -2.50
N HIS A 120 3.33 -6.38 -3.55
CA HIS A 120 4.04 -5.15 -3.88
C HIS A 120 3.10 -4.17 -4.57
N ASP A 121 3.21 -2.88 -4.23
CA ASP A 121 2.44 -1.81 -4.87
C ASP A 121 3.19 -1.40 -6.15
N ILE A 122 2.81 -1.98 -7.28
CA ILE A 122 3.55 -1.84 -8.55
C ILE A 122 3.16 -0.59 -9.35
N ASN A 123 2.05 0.06 -9.00
CA ASN A 123 1.56 1.27 -9.65
C ASN A 123 1.45 2.47 -8.70
N ASN A 124 1.93 2.34 -7.46
CA ASN A 124 1.94 3.36 -6.42
C ASN A 124 0.56 3.94 -6.07
N ASN A 125 -0.49 3.13 -6.14
CA ASN A 125 -1.85 3.54 -5.81
C ASN A 125 -2.24 3.29 -4.34
N GLY A 126 -1.34 2.69 -3.54
CA GLY A 126 -1.53 2.35 -2.14
C GLY A 126 -2.18 0.98 -1.91
N ILE A 127 -2.58 0.28 -2.96
CA ILE A 127 -3.02 -1.12 -2.94
C ILE A 127 -1.83 -1.94 -3.41
N LYS A 128 -1.39 -2.89 -2.59
CA LYS A 128 -0.36 -3.83 -3.03
C LYS A 128 -1.00 -4.92 -3.87
N GLU A 129 -0.47 -5.16 -5.05
CA GLU A 129 -0.84 -6.30 -5.87
C GLU A 129 -0.37 -7.60 -5.22
N LEU A 130 -1.11 -8.68 -5.43
CA LEU A 130 -0.68 -10.04 -5.14
C LEU A 130 0.12 -10.55 -6.34
N ILE A 131 1.35 -10.92 -6.10
CA ILE A 131 2.23 -11.50 -7.09
C ILE A 131 2.45 -12.97 -6.71
N ILE A 132 2.14 -13.86 -7.65
CA ILE A 132 2.36 -15.29 -7.53
C ILE A 132 3.53 -15.65 -8.43
N VAL A 133 4.45 -16.45 -7.91
CA VAL A 133 5.62 -16.90 -8.66
C VAL A 133 5.80 -18.41 -8.50
N ASP A 134 6.25 -19.05 -9.55
CA ASP A 134 6.65 -20.45 -9.52
C ASP A 134 8.00 -20.63 -8.81
N LYS A 135 8.43 -21.88 -8.62
CA LYS A 135 9.69 -22.23 -7.98
C LYS A 135 10.90 -21.67 -8.74
N THR A 136 10.82 -21.61 -10.05
CA THR A 136 11.91 -21.18 -10.93
C THR A 136 11.93 -19.67 -11.16
N GLU A 137 10.92 -18.95 -10.68
CA GLU A 137 10.67 -17.51 -10.91
C GLU A 137 10.42 -17.14 -12.39
N ARG A 138 10.12 -18.14 -13.22
CA ARG A 138 9.83 -17.92 -14.64
C ARG A 138 8.43 -17.38 -14.85
N ASP A 139 7.45 -17.97 -14.16
CA ASP A 139 6.05 -17.54 -14.21
C ASP A 139 5.78 -16.53 -13.09
N VAL A 140 5.27 -15.38 -13.46
CA VAL A 140 4.86 -14.32 -12.55
C VAL A 140 3.45 -13.90 -12.90
N ASP A 141 2.48 -14.31 -12.09
CA ASP A 141 1.09 -13.89 -12.21
C ASP A 141 0.82 -12.71 -11.30
N VAL A 142 0.09 -11.72 -11.79
CA VAL A 142 -0.25 -10.51 -11.06
C VAL A 142 -1.75 -10.37 -10.89
N TYR A 143 -2.17 -10.12 -9.67
CA TYR A 143 -3.56 -9.88 -9.30
C TYR A 143 -3.66 -8.58 -8.51
N THR A 144 -4.73 -7.82 -8.75
CA THR A 144 -5.04 -6.61 -7.99
C THR A 144 -6.41 -6.71 -7.33
N TYR A 145 -6.72 -5.78 -6.43
CA TYR A 145 -8.00 -5.71 -5.73
C TYR A 145 -8.80 -4.51 -6.20
N ILE A 146 -9.92 -4.78 -6.85
CA ILE A 146 -10.81 -3.77 -7.42
C ILE A 146 -12.25 -4.07 -7.02
N ASN A 147 -12.97 -3.05 -6.54
CA ASN A 147 -14.40 -3.13 -6.24
C ASN A 147 -14.79 -4.34 -5.39
N GLY A 148 -14.00 -4.64 -4.36
CA GLY A 148 -14.31 -5.73 -3.43
C GLY A 148 -13.83 -7.12 -3.85
N SER A 149 -13.20 -7.28 -5.01
CA SER A 149 -12.78 -8.57 -5.53
C SER A 149 -11.34 -8.60 -6.03
N VAL A 150 -10.74 -9.78 -6.02
CA VAL A 150 -9.42 -10.05 -6.61
C VAL A 150 -9.60 -10.23 -8.12
N LYS A 151 -8.82 -9.49 -8.90
CA LYS A 151 -8.85 -9.49 -10.36
C LYS A 151 -7.48 -9.85 -10.91
N TYR A 152 -7.47 -10.71 -11.91
CA TYR A 152 -6.27 -11.04 -12.67
C TYR A 152 -5.87 -9.86 -13.57
N CYS A 153 -4.58 -9.56 -13.61
CA CYS A 153 -4.02 -8.44 -14.37
C CYS A 153 -3.19 -8.89 -15.56
N GLY A 154 -2.69 -10.12 -15.51
CA GLY A 154 -1.81 -10.68 -16.52
C GLY A 154 -0.65 -11.47 -15.91
N TYR A 155 0.13 -12.08 -16.77
CA TYR A 155 1.33 -12.81 -16.37
C TYR A 155 2.56 -12.37 -17.17
N SER A 156 3.74 -12.65 -16.64
CA SER A 156 5.00 -12.50 -17.34
C SER A 156 5.75 -13.83 -17.26
N TYR A 157 6.04 -14.41 -18.43
CA TYR A 157 6.86 -15.59 -18.54
C TYR A 157 8.22 -15.22 -19.08
N ASP A 158 9.27 -15.47 -18.31
CA ASP A 158 10.65 -15.22 -18.76
C ASP A 158 11.64 -15.96 -17.84
N ARG A 159 12.87 -16.10 -18.31
CA ARG A 159 13.97 -16.70 -17.54
C ARG A 159 14.66 -15.71 -16.60
N GLY A 160 14.13 -14.50 -16.48
CA GLY A 160 14.75 -13.42 -15.71
C GLY A 160 14.47 -13.48 -14.21
N VAL A 161 15.41 -12.98 -13.42
CA VAL A 161 15.25 -12.82 -11.96
C VAL A 161 14.33 -11.66 -11.65
N VAL A 162 13.37 -11.89 -10.75
CA VAL A 162 12.43 -10.85 -10.26
C VAL A 162 13.03 -10.13 -9.05
N TYR A 163 13.02 -8.81 -9.06
CA TYR A 163 13.57 -7.99 -7.98
C TYR A 163 12.83 -6.65 -7.84
N ILE A 164 13.10 -5.94 -6.75
CA ILE A 164 12.67 -4.55 -6.57
C ILE A 164 13.85 -3.63 -6.88
N ASP A 165 13.66 -2.70 -7.79
CA ASP A 165 14.68 -1.71 -8.14
C ASP A 165 14.75 -0.54 -7.13
N LYS A 166 15.75 0.34 -7.30
CA LYS A 166 15.93 1.51 -6.41
C LYS A 166 14.79 2.52 -6.48
N ALA A 167 13.97 2.48 -7.52
CA ALA A 167 12.76 3.29 -7.64
C ALA A 167 11.51 2.58 -7.08
N ASN A 168 11.69 1.48 -6.33
CA ASN A 168 10.63 0.67 -5.74
C ASN A 168 9.67 0.03 -6.77
N ARG A 169 10.15 -0.28 -7.98
CA ARG A 169 9.38 -0.92 -9.04
C ARG A 169 9.67 -2.41 -9.08
N LEU A 170 8.67 -3.20 -9.45
CA LEU A 170 8.84 -4.60 -9.76
C LEU A 170 9.55 -4.73 -11.11
N SER A 171 10.70 -5.36 -11.12
CA SER A 171 11.59 -5.42 -12.29
C SER A 171 12.10 -6.82 -12.52
N ARG A 172 12.47 -7.10 -13.75
CA ARG A 172 13.15 -8.36 -14.14
C ARG A 172 14.41 -8.03 -14.95
N ILE A 173 15.39 -8.90 -14.82
CA ILE A 173 16.59 -8.88 -15.65
C ILE A 173 16.75 -10.27 -16.28
N PHE A 174 16.96 -10.29 -17.57
CA PHE A 174 17.31 -11.48 -18.32
C PHE A 174 18.58 -11.23 -19.12
N THR A 175 19.44 -12.22 -19.23
CA THR A 175 20.63 -12.16 -20.08
C THR A 175 20.90 -13.54 -20.67
N ASN A 176 21.22 -13.56 -21.96
CA ASN A 176 21.68 -14.73 -22.67
C ASN A 176 22.93 -14.39 -23.51
N SER A 177 23.34 -15.26 -24.44
CA SER A 177 24.47 -15.01 -25.34
C SER A 177 24.21 -13.85 -26.31
N ALA A 178 22.95 -13.61 -26.71
CA ALA A 178 22.58 -12.62 -27.71
C ALA A 178 22.11 -11.29 -27.10
N GLU A 179 21.49 -11.32 -25.92
CA GLU A 179 20.75 -10.15 -25.38
C GLU A 179 21.00 -9.92 -23.91
N TYR A 180 20.86 -8.66 -23.53
CA TYR A 180 20.65 -8.23 -22.15
C TYR A 180 19.36 -7.44 -22.11
N ILE A 181 18.36 -7.98 -21.41
CA ILE A 181 17.02 -7.39 -21.32
C ILE A 181 16.73 -6.99 -19.89
N LYS A 182 16.25 -5.79 -19.71
CA LYS A 182 15.76 -5.29 -18.45
C LYS A 182 14.41 -4.64 -18.62
N TYR A 183 13.43 -5.05 -17.81
CA TYR A 183 12.11 -4.48 -17.89
C TYR A 183 11.46 -4.31 -16.51
N ASN A 184 10.53 -3.38 -16.45
CA ASN A 184 9.68 -3.14 -15.29
C ASN A 184 8.27 -3.59 -15.58
N LEU A 185 7.67 -4.18 -14.58
CA LEU A 185 6.26 -4.54 -14.58
C LEU A 185 5.47 -3.44 -13.88
N THR A 186 4.36 -3.02 -14.48
CA THR A 186 3.40 -2.08 -13.93
C THR A 186 1.99 -2.43 -14.37
N LEU A 187 0.99 -1.71 -13.88
CA LEU A 187 -0.37 -1.80 -14.38
C LEU A 187 -0.71 -0.56 -15.20
N ASN A 188 -1.34 -0.75 -16.34
CA ASN A 188 -1.91 0.34 -17.12
C ASN A 188 -3.21 0.87 -16.47
N THR A 189 -3.83 1.87 -17.07
CA THR A 189 -5.08 2.48 -16.57
C THR A 189 -6.26 1.51 -16.50
N TYR A 190 -6.22 0.42 -17.23
CA TYR A 190 -7.22 -0.67 -17.21
C TYR A 190 -6.86 -1.81 -16.24
N ASN A 191 -5.83 -1.64 -15.42
CA ASN A 191 -5.28 -2.65 -14.52
C ASN A 191 -4.79 -3.93 -15.21
N GLN A 192 -4.35 -3.80 -16.46
CA GLN A 192 -3.69 -4.87 -17.20
C GLN A 192 -2.18 -4.76 -17.01
N LEU A 193 -1.52 -5.91 -16.89
CA LEU A 193 -0.07 -5.94 -16.73
C LEU A 193 0.62 -5.41 -17.99
N SER A 194 1.47 -4.45 -17.77
CA SER A 194 2.23 -3.73 -18.78
C SER A 194 3.71 -3.72 -18.42
N MET A 195 4.56 -3.53 -19.41
CA MET A 195 6.00 -3.43 -19.19
C MET A 195 6.62 -2.25 -19.92
N THR A 196 7.74 -1.79 -19.39
CA THR A 196 8.70 -0.93 -20.10
C THR A 196 10.00 -1.70 -20.16
N CYS A 197 10.47 -1.98 -21.36
CA CYS A 197 11.62 -2.83 -21.63
C CYS A 197 12.78 -2.02 -22.23
N TYR A 198 13.99 -2.40 -21.85
CA TYR A 198 15.24 -1.91 -22.44
C TYR A 198 16.09 -3.11 -22.79
N THR A 199 16.41 -3.25 -24.08
CA THR A 199 17.18 -4.35 -24.63
C THR A 199 18.52 -3.85 -25.16
N TYR A 200 19.58 -4.58 -24.88
CA TYR A 200 20.84 -4.46 -25.60
C TYR A 200 21.06 -5.75 -26.36
N ASP A 201 21.01 -5.65 -27.70
CA ASP A 201 21.37 -6.72 -28.61
C ASP A 201 22.91 -6.80 -28.70
N LYS A 202 23.47 -7.90 -28.29
CA LYS A 202 24.93 -8.12 -28.27
C LYS A 202 25.50 -8.49 -29.64
N ILE A 203 24.65 -9.00 -30.55
CA ILE A 203 25.04 -9.39 -31.90
C ILE A 203 25.13 -8.14 -32.75
N ASP A 204 24.05 -7.39 -32.84
CA ASP A 204 23.97 -6.16 -33.65
C ASP A 204 24.56 -4.94 -32.95
N LYS A 205 24.87 -5.06 -31.63
CA LYS A 205 25.38 -3.99 -30.78
C LYS A 205 24.44 -2.78 -30.71
N LYS A 206 23.13 -3.01 -30.80
CA LYS A 206 22.08 -2.00 -30.80
C LYS A 206 21.32 -1.98 -29.50
N TYR A 207 20.69 -0.84 -29.23
CA TYR A 207 19.88 -0.59 -28.04
C TYR A 207 18.45 -0.32 -28.45
N TYR A 208 17.50 -0.93 -27.74
CA TYR A 208 16.07 -0.81 -28.03
C TYR A 208 15.29 -0.45 -26.78
N TRP A 209 14.19 0.25 -27.00
CA TRP A 209 13.18 0.53 -25.98
C TRP A 209 11.82 0.10 -26.51
N SER A 210 11.03 -0.51 -25.65
CA SER A 210 9.65 -0.85 -25.94
C SER A 210 8.77 -0.64 -24.73
N GLN A 211 7.48 -0.36 -24.95
CA GLN A 211 6.47 -0.22 -23.93
C GLN A 211 5.15 -0.75 -24.44
N GLY A 212 4.43 -1.49 -23.59
CA GLY A 212 3.11 -1.99 -23.96
C GLY A 212 2.61 -3.08 -23.03
N LEU A 213 1.52 -3.70 -23.44
CA LEU A 213 1.00 -4.89 -22.76
C LEU A 213 1.99 -6.04 -22.97
N ILE A 214 2.16 -6.86 -21.94
CA ILE A 214 2.86 -8.13 -22.07
C ILE A 214 2.05 -8.98 -23.07
N TYR A 215 2.72 -9.53 -24.07
CA TYR A 215 2.14 -10.30 -25.21
C TYR A 215 1.40 -9.48 -26.31
N ALA A 216 1.34 -8.15 -26.22
CA ALA A 216 1.04 -7.37 -27.41
C ALA A 216 2.31 -7.18 -28.26
N ASN A 217 2.16 -6.97 -29.57
CA ASN A 217 3.27 -6.52 -30.41
C ASN A 217 3.69 -5.13 -29.90
N ASN A 218 4.70 -5.11 -29.05
CA ASN A 218 5.25 -3.88 -28.52
C ASN A 218 6.04 -3.20 -29.63
N PHE A 219 5.82 -1.92 -29.84
CA PHE A 219 6.65 -1.14 -30.75
C PHE A 219 8.05 -1.03 -30.13
N GLU A 220 9.03 -1.60 -30.80
CA GLU A 220 10.43 -1.43 -30.45
C GLU A 220 10.98 -0.22 -31.20
N SER A 221 11.63 0.66 -30.45
CA SER A 221 12.33 1.81 -31.02
C SER A 221 13.82 1.65 -30.74
N GLU A 222 14.65 1.76 -31.77
CA GLU A 222 16.09 1.87 -31.59
C GLU A 222 16.40 3.18 -30.85
N ILE A 223 17.22 3.11 -29.83
CA ILE A 223 17.63 4.26 -29.01
C ILE A 223 19.14 4.36 -28.95
N SER A 224 19.64 5.54 -28.63
CA SER A 224 21.09 5.72 -28.45
C SER A 224 21.60 4.99 -27.20
N LYS A 225 22.89 4.65 -27.20
CA LYS A 225 23.57 4.12 -26.03
C LYS A 225 23.41 5.05 -24.82
N SER A 226 23.45 6.36 -25.03
CA SER A 226 23.30 7.36 -23.95
C SER A 226 21.91 7.31 -23.30
N GLU A 227 20.86 7.17 -24.10
CA GLU A 227 19.47 7.02 -23.60
C GLU A 227 19.31 5.71 -22.84
N TYR A 228 19.85 4.61 -23.37
CA TYR A 228 19.87 3.31 -22.72
C TYR A 228 20.59 3.38 -21.37
N ASP A 229 21.83 3.88 -21.32
CA ASP A 229 22.62 4.00 -20.10
C ASP A 229 21.93 4.88 -19.05
N LYS A 230 21.32 5.98 -19.48
CA LYS A 230 20.53 6.87 -18.60
C LYS A 230 19.32 6.14 -18.03
N ALA A 231 18.63 5.36 -18.86
CA ALA A 231 17.48 4.58 -18.44
C ALA A 231 17.87 3.50 -17.44
N ILE A 232 18.84 2.63 -17.75
CA ILE A 232 19.21 1.51 -16.89
C ILE A 232 19.88 1.94 -15.58
N LYS A 233 20.51 3.12 -15.50
CA LYS A 233 21.00 3.68 -14.23
C LYS A 233 19.88 3.83 -13.18
N LYS A 234 18.65 4.12 -13.61
CA LYS A 234 17.49 4.22 -12.73
C LYS A 234 17.03 2.86 -12.19
N TYR A 235 17.39 1.77 -12.86
CA TYR A 235 16.92 0.41 -12.58
C TYR A 235 17.93 -0.44 -11.81
N LYS A 236 18.77 0.19 -10.99
CA LYS A 236 19.71 -0.58 -10.17
C LYS A 236 18.94 -1.42 -9.15
N LEU A 237 19.38 -2.67 -9.01
CA LEU A 237 18.88 -3.58 -7.98
C LEU A 237 18.92 -2.90 -6.61
N ALA A 238 17.76 -2.84 -5.94
CA ALA A 238 17.68 -2.40 -4.56
C ALA A 238 17.67 -3.60 -3.61
N ARG A 239 16.89 -4.62 -3.93
CA ARG A 239 16.76 -5.83 -3.12
C ARG A 239 16.14 -6.97 -3.94
N TYR A 240 16.54 -8.19 -3.62
CA TYR A 240 15.78 -9.37 -4.04
C TYR A 240 14.44 -9.45 -3.30
N ILE A 241 13.46 -10.07 -3.94
CA ILE A 241 12.14 -10.23 -3.36
C ILE A 241 12.17 -11.34 -2.33
N THR A 242 11.61 -11.07 -1.15
CA THR A 242 11.25 -12.13 -0.21
C THR A 242 9.90 -12.70 -0.62
N LYS A 243 9.92 -13.87 -1.24
CA LYS A 243 8.72 -14.64 -1.57
C LYS A 243 8.40 -15.62 -0.45
N TYR A 244 7.14 -15.89 -0.25
CA TYR A 244 6.63 -16.77 0.83
C TYR A 244 6.00 -18.00 0.23
N SER A 245 6.37 -19.19 0.72
CA SER A 245 5.68 -20.43 0.36
C SER A 245 4.18 -20.31 0.62
N ASN A 246 3.36 -20.80 -0.29
CA ASN A 246 1.90 -20.71 -0.21
C ASN A 246 1.34 -21.70 0.84
N THR A 247 1.64 -21.47 2.11
CA THR A 247 1.12 -22.23 3.26
C THR A 247 0.08 -21.41 4.00
N SER A 248 -0.83 -22.08 4.72
CA SER A 248 -1.84 -21.40 5.56
C SER A 248 -1.19 -20.50 6.60
N SER A 249 -0.07 -20.90 7.19
CA SER A 249 0.71 -20.11 8.14
C SER A 249 1.24 -18.82 7.51
N ASN A 250 1.89 -18.91 6.35
CA ASN A 250 2.42 -17.74 5.65
C ASN A 250 1.31 -16.80 5.18
N ARG A 251 0.20 -17.31 4.64
CA ARG A 251 -0.96 -16.48 4.29
C ARG A 251 -1.50 -15.73 5.50
N SER A 252 -1.61 -16.40 6.63
CA SER A 252 -2.08 -15.78 7.89
C SER A 252 -1.09 -14.77 8.47
N LYS A 253 0.21 -14.93 8.22
CA LYS A 253 1.27 -14.04 8.72
C LYS A 253 1.45 -12.78 7.85
N TYR A 254 1.46 -12.93 6.54
CA TYR A 254 1.88 -11.88 5.60
C TYR A 254 0.73 -11.20 4.87
N LEU A 255 -0.49 -11.76 4.91
CA LEU A 255 -1.71 -11.17 4.36
C LEU A 255 -2.65 -10.69 5.48
N LYS A 256 -2.18 -9.75 6.28
CA LYS A 256 -2.91 -9.11 7.39
C LYS A 256 -3.30 -7.68 7.08
#